data_862c858ec907031cb4b04b1fb78184cc
#
_entry.id   862c858ec907031cb4b04b1fb78184cc
#
_cell.length_a   1.000
_cell.length_b   1.000
_cell.length_c   1.000
_cell.angle_alpha   90.00
_cell.angle_beta   90.00
_cell.angle_gamma   90.00
#
_symmetry.space_group_name_H-M   'P 1'
#
loop_
_entity.id
_entity.type
_entity.pdbx_description
1 polymer ?
#
loop_
_entity_poly.entity_id
_entity_poly.type
_entity_poly.pdbx_seq_one_letter_code
_entity_poly.pdbx_strand_id
1 'polypeptide(L)'
;MFLRNRYNYLALVFVSYFIFIIYSIFSLQILNSDETIKRIDQQTLDVFYLTPPRGEIYDTNNEKLATSSLEPHLFINLRKINKDNIDQYKQYLKYNFQELKNSDLEEIFSSKEILYLVRNINDLDYLERQALQELDAFEIFDYPIREYTYMNIASHIIGYIGKPTSEDFEEFPNTIKTGIVGKSGVEKYYENQLSGKAGEVVFKGDEIVDFILPESGEDLYLTIDIETQIVATESLLEGIKLANENFESENIIQKGSVVVIDVDTGEVLTMVSLPDFDPNKFVKGISSFDFNQLNRIEAFNNFAIQGLYPPGSVFKVVAYWLAENEGLFPDGISSRSNRMKCEGNLSFSFIDGSQQVYNDWKEDGHGNVNLSSAIQQSCNVYFWDIALKIWRTYEGNENESILQEYARNLGFGKVTGIDLPFEKSGVVPDRDLFEEWTITRPELVRPEGWLGGDLMNLIVGQGAITTTPMQVASAYKTLLTGYSSAPYLDKNIDSVQKVKNYDINDDFIEFLLSDLNLVTNKDGTAYFAFEVLGRKANDIGGKTGTAQNPGDKNNTSWFAGVDSISNPKYVIVTVVDEGGSGSAVAAPISRRIIQHLIGEDLTPVKFGEITE
;
A
#
# COMPACT_ATOMS: atom_id res chain seq x y z
N MET A 1 -1.73 -79.67 -38.38
CA MET A 1 -3.16 -79.84 -38.69
C MET A 1 -4.12 -79.06 -37.78
N PHE A 2 -3.70 -78.69 -36.59
CA PHE A 2 -4.52 -77.97 -35.59
C PHE A 2 -4.80 -76.49 -35.91
N LEU A 3 -3.97 -75.82 -36.70
CA LEU A 3 -4.05 -74.42 -37.01
C LEU A 3 -4.87 -74.03 -38.24
N ARG A 4 -5.60 -74.97 -38.85
CA ARG A 4 -6.32 -74.73 -40.12
C ARG A 4 -7.82 -74.44 -39.95
N ASN A 5 -8.33 -74.46 -38.71
CA ASN A 5 -9.76 -74.20 -38.43
C ASN A 5 -9.93 -72.85 -37.72
N ARG A 6 -10.69 -71.95 -38.30
CA ARG A 6 -10.95 -70.55 -37.74
C ARG A 6 -11.43 -70.60 -36.30
N TYR A 7 -12.15 -71.61 -35.91
CA TYR A 7 -12.62 -71.84 -34.54
C TYR A 7 -11.50 -72.15 -33.55
N ASN A 8 -10.46 -72.79 -33.95
CA ASN A 8 -9.31 -73.08 -33.11
C ASN A 8 -8.45 -71.84 -32.84
N TYR A 9 -8.38 -70.92 -33.82
CA TYR A 9 -7.76 -69.61 -33.58
C TYR A 9 -8.54 -68.78 -32.60
N LEU A 10 -9.89 -68.72 -32.75
CA LEU A 10 -10.75 -68.05 -31.83
C LEU A 10 -10.67 -68.61 -30.39
N ALA A 11 -10.70 -69.96 -30.28
CA ALA A 11 -10.53 -70.63 -29.00
C ALA A 11 -9.17 -70.35 -28.37
N LEU A 12 -8.08 -70.32 -29.17
CA LEU A 12 -6.75 -69.99 -28.66
C LEU A 12 -6.63 -68.55 -28.18
N VAL A 13 -7.26 -67.57 -28.84
CA VAL A 13 -7.33 -66.18 -28.40
C VAL A 13 -8.12 -66.08 -27.10
N PHE A 14 -9.26 -66.75 -26.97
CA PHE A 14 -10.05 -66.74 -25.74
C PHE A 14 -9.31 -67.39 -24.57
N VAL A 15 -8.64 -68.51 -24.78
CA VAL A 15 -7.83 -69.18 -23.75
C VAL A 15 -6.64 -68.33 -23.33
N SER A 16 -5.94 -67.71 -24.29
CA SER A 16 -4.84 -66.78 -23.97
C SER A 16 -5.32 -65.54 -23.19
N TYR A 17 -6.49 -64.96 -23.52
CA TYR A 17 -7.10 -63.86 -22.81
C TYR A 17 -7.51 -64.28 -21.38
N PHE A 18 -8.05 -65.48 -21.21
CA PHE A 18 -8.43 -66.01 -19.91
C PHE A 18 -7.21 -66.30 -19.01
N ILE A 19 -6.14 -66.81 -19.58
CA ILE A 19 -4.85 -67.00 -18.89
C ILE A 19 -4.26 -65.64 -18.48
N PHE A 20 -4.36 -64.63 -19.36
CA PHE A 20 -3.93 -63.25 -19.03
C PHE A 20 -4.75 -62.64 -17.87
N ILE A 21 -6.05 -62.83 -17.85
CA ILE A 21 -6.91 -62.37 -16.73
C ILE A 21 -6.52 -63.08 -15.43
N ILE A 22 -6.37 -64.44 -15.45
CA ILE A 22 -5.96 -65.22 -14.28
C ILE A 22 -4.59 -64.76 -13.77
N TYR A 23 -3.64 -64.55 -14.67
CA TYR A 23 -2.30 -64.06 -14.34
C TYR A 23 -2.36 -62.64 -13.74
N SER A 24 -3.18 -61.77 -14.30
CA SER A 24 -3.37 -60.39 -13.79
C SER A 24 -3.98 -60.40 -12.38
N ILE A 25 -4.99 -61.25 -12.15
CA ILE A 25 -5.60 -61.43 -10.84
C ILE A 25 -4.60 -62.01 -9.83
N PHE A 26 -3.83 -63.05 -10.25
CA PHE A 26 -2.81 -63.68 -9.43
C PHE A 26 -1.68 -62.71 -9.09
N SER A 27 -1.24 -61.88 -10.07
CA SER A 27 -0.25 -60.82 -9.85
C SER A 27 -0.71 -59.77 -8.85
N LEU A 28 -1.96 -59.30 -8.97
CA LEU A 28 -2.54 -58.31 -8.07
C LEU A 28 -2.77 -58.84 -6.66
N GLN A 29 -3.26 -60.09 -6.51
CA GLN A 29 -3.66 -60.66 -5.22
C GLN A 29 -2.55 -61.37 -4.46
N ILE A 30 -1.51 -61.87 -5.14
CA ILE A 30 -0.47 -62.73 -4.52
C ILE A 30 0.93 -62.14 -4.72
N LEU A 31 1.34 -61.79 -5.94
CA LEU A 31 2.69 -61.32 -6.19
C LEU A 31 2.94 -59.87 -5.71
N ASN A 32 1.92 -59.04 -5.85
CA ASN A 32 1.99 -57.64 -5.48
C ASN A 32 0.96 -57.27 -4.37
N SER A 33 0.59 -58.25 -3.55
CA SER A 33 -0.44 -58.04 -2.51
C SER A 33 -0.08 -56.90 -1.58
N ASP A 34 1.15 -56.86 -1.08
CA ASP A 34 1.61 -55.84 -0.14
C ASP A 34 1.64 -54.44 -0.78
N GLU A 35 2.01 -54.34 -2.04
CA GLU A 35 2.03 -53.09 -2.80
C GLU A 35 0.63 -52.65 -3.19
N THR A 36 -0.25 -53.62 -3.49
CA THR A 36 -1.67 -53.35 -3.78
C THR A 36 -2.43 -52.96 -2.54
N ILE A 37 -2.18 -53.64 -1.41
CA ILE A 37 -2.76 -53.24 -0.08
C ILE A 37 -2.28 -51.84 0.31
N LYS A 38 -0.98 -51.52 0.17
CA LYS A 38 -0.46 -50.18 0.42
C LYS A 38 -1.12 -49.14 -0.48
N ARG A 39 -1.33 -49.41 -1.77
CA ARG A 39 -2.04 -48.50 -2.69
C ARG A 39 -3.52 -48.35 -2.32
N ILE A 40 -4.20 -49.43 -1.91
CA ILE A 40 -5.60 -49.36 -1.44
C ILE A 40 -5.68 -48.62 -0.12
N ASP A 41 -4.78 -48.87 0.83
CA ASP A 41 -4.70 -48.13 2.09
C ASP A 41 -4.42 -46.62 1.86
N GLN A 42 -3.52 -46.28 0.95
CA GLN A 42 -3.28 -44.89 0.56
C GLN A 42 -4.46 -44.24 -0.16
N GLN A 43 -5.25 -45.00 -0.95
CA GLN A 43 -6.47 -44.50 -1.61
C GLN A 43 -7.69 -44.35 -0.65
N THR A 44 -7.62 -44.94 0.53
CA THR A 44 -8.69 -44.86 1.57
C THR A 44 -8.35 -43.90 2.69
N LEU A 45 -7.18 -43.26 2.64
CA LEU A 45 -6.80 -42.23 3.60
C LEU A 45 -7.31 -40.87 3.12
N ASP A 46 -7.92 -40.16 4.02
CA ASP A 46 -8.33 -38.78 3.80
C ASP A 46 -7.53 -37.86 4.74
N VAL A 47 -7.13 -36.71 4.24
CA VAL A 47 -6.34 -35.76 4.99
C VAL A 47 -7.15 -34.50 5.26
N PHE A 48 -7.19 -34.10 6.51
CA PHE A 48 -7.66 -32.77 6.93
C PHE A 48 -6.44 -31.93 7.29
N TYR A 49 -6.34 -30.75 6.71
CA TYR A 49 -5.22 -29.84 6.95
C TYR A 49 -5.51 -28.90 8.11
N LEU A 50 -4.59 -28.84 9.06
CA LEU A 50 -4.60 -27.87 10.17
C LEU A 50 -3.88 -26.59 9.74
N THR A 51 -4.54 -25.47 10.01
CA THR A 51 -4.00 -24.14 9.73
C THR A 51 -2.75 -23.89 10.59
N PRO A 52 -1.62 -23.51 10.01
CA PRO A 52 -0.41 -23.18 10.77
C PRO A 52 -0.53 -21.81 11.43
N PRO A 53 0.16 -21.57 12.55
CA PRO A 53 0.38 -20.22 13.06
C PRO A 53 1.18 -19.41 12.03
N ARG A 54 0.74 -18.17 11.79
CA ARG A 54 1.50 -17.25 10.93
C ARG A 54 2.70 -16.68 11.70
N GLY A 55 3.77 -16.37 10.99
CA GLY A 55 4.91 -15.66 11.52
C GLY A 55 4.49 -14.34 12.18
N GLU A 56 5.16 -13.93 13.22
CA GLU A 56 4.91 -12.66 13.90
C GLU A 56 5.45 -11.49 13.07
N ILE A 57 4.84 -10.30 13.21
CA ILE A 57 5.29 -9.08 12.53
C ILE A 57 5.75 -8.10 13.60
N TYR A 58 6.97 -7.60 13.44
CA TYR A 58 7.61 -6.68 14.37
C TYR A 58 7.91 -5.34 13.71
N ASP A 59 7.92 -4.29 14.52
CA ASP A 59 8.46 -2.98 14.13
C ASP A 59 10.00 -2.94 14.18
N THR A 60 10.58 -1.78 13.89
CA THR A 60 12.05 -1.60 13.91
C THR A 60 12.68 -1.74 15.29
N ASN A 61 11.88 -1.57 16.36
CA ASN A 61 12.30 -1.67 17.77
C ASN A 61 11.96 -3.03 18.41
N ASN A 62 11.49 -4.00 17.61
CA ASN A 62 11.00 -5.32 18.01
C ASN A 62 9.68 -5.28 18.81
N GLU A 63 8.89 -4.22 18.66
CA GLU A 63 7.52 -4.20 19.16
C GLU A 63 6.63 -5.06 18.26
N LYS A 64 5.77 -5.89 18.86
CA LYS A 64 4.89 -6.80 18.12
C LYS A 64 3.71 -6.06 17.52
N LEU A 65 3.67 -6.01 16.19
CA LEU A 65 2.55 -5.41 15.43
C LEU A 65 1.43 -6.42 15.16
N ALA A 66 1.80 -7.68 14.88
CA ALA A 66 0.85 -8.77 14.71
C ALA A 66 1.41 -10.07 15.29
N THR A 67 0.55 -10.80 16.01
CA THR A 67 0.91 -12.05 16.69
C THR A 67 -0.03 -13.19 16.29
N SER A 68 0.39 -14.43 16.50
CA SER A 68 -0.44 -15.61 16.33
C SER A 68 -0.42 -16.46 17.60
N SER A 69 -1.51 -16.46 18.34
CA SER A 69 -1.69 -17.33 19.50
C SER A 69 -2.38 -18.63 19.11
N LEU A 70 -1.97 -19.73 19.72
CA LEU A 70 -2.67 -21.01 19.60
C LEU A 70 -3.74 -21.11 20.71
N GLU A 71 -4.99 -21.28 20.30
CA GLU A 71 -6.11 -21.41 21.23
C GLU A 71 -6.90 -22.69 20.94
N PRO A 72 -7.38 -23.38 21.98
CA PRO A 72 -8.16 -24.60 21.81
C PRO A 72 -9.50 -24.31 21.14
N HIS A 73 -9.76 -25.05 20.06
CA HIS A 73 -11.01 -24.99 19.31
C HIS A 73 -11.70 -26.33 19.27
N LEU A 74 -13.02 -26.30 19.33
CA LEU A 74 -13.87 -27.45 19.14
C LEU A 74 -14.09 -27.71 17.65
N PHE A 75 -13.79 -28.94 17.24
CA PHE A 75 -14.13 -29.48 15.91
C PHE A 75 -15.15 -30.59 16.05
N ILE A 76 -15.96 -30.79 15.02
CA ILE A 76 -16.87 -31.93 14.93
C ILE A 76 -16.46 -32.81 13.76
N ASN A 77 -16.25 -34.11 14.02
CA ASN A 77 -16.00 -35.12 13.01
C ASN A 77 -17.34 -35.56 12.39
N LEU A 78 -17.63 -35.04 11.21
CA LEU A 78 -18.91 -35.26 10.53
C LEU A 78 -19.08 -36.69 10.02
N ARG A 79 -18.03 -37.50 9.95
CA ARG A 79 -18.13 -38.94 9.60
C ARG A 79 -18.70 -39.76 10.72
N LYS A 80 -18.54 -39.32 11.96
CA LYS A 80 -19.14 -39.94 13.13
C LYS A 80 -20.61 -39.54 13.31
N ILE A 81 -21.13 -38.63 12.51
CA ILE A 81 -22.50 -38.13 12.54
C ILE A 81 -23.35 -38.92 11.52
N ASN A 82 -24.45 -39.47 11.99
CA ASN A 82 -25.44 -40.21 11.21
C ASN A 82 -26.87 -39.76 11.56
N LYS A 83 -27.86 -40.35 10.89
CA LYS A 83 -29.27 -39.99 11.10
C LYS A 83 -29.79 -40.27 12.53
N ASP A 84 -29.16 -41.17 13.25
CA ASP A 84 -29.62 -41.60 14.57
C ASP A 84 -29.06 -40.69 15.69
N ASN A 85 -27.90 -40.07 15.47
CA ASN A 85 -27.22 -39.23 16.48
C ASN A 85 -27.18 -37.73 16.16
N ILE A 86 -27.49 -37.29 14.95
CA ILE A 86 -27.41 -35.89 14.52
C ILE A 86 -28.19 -34.92 15.41
N ASP A 87 -29.40 -35.32 15.80
CA ASP A 87 -30.25 -34.48 16.65
C ASP A 87 -29.70 -34.34 18.08
N GLN A 88 -29.01 -35.35 18.58
CA GLN A 88 -28.31 -35.28 19.87
C GLN A 88 -27.21 -34.23 19.84
N TYR A 89 -26.36 -34.23 18.82
CA TYR A 89 -25.26 -33.26 18.68
C TYR A 89 -25.78 -31.84 18.43
N LYS A 90 -26.84 -31.68 17.62
CA LYS A 90 -27.51 -30.38 17.43
C LYS A 90 -28.06 -29.81 18.74
N GLN A 91 -28.73 -30.64 19.52
CA GLN A 91 -29.28 -30.23 20.81
C GLN A 91 -28.17 -29.91 21.81
N TYR A 92 -27.11 -30.72 21.84
CA TYR A 92 -25.96 -30.47 22.71
C TYR A 92 -25.31 -29.14 22.38
N LEU A 93 -25.00 -28.86 21.11
CA LEU A 93 -24.38 -27.59 20.68
C LEU A 93 -25.27 -26.39 21.00
N LYS A 94 -26.57 -26.50 20.74
CA LYS A 94 -27.54 -25.43 21.01
C LYS A 94 -27.71 -25.14 22.50
N TYR A 95 -27.63 -26.16 23.34
CA TYR A 95 -27.82 -26.03 24.79
C TYR A 95 -26.57 -25.42 25.46
N ASN A 96 -25.38 -25.88 25.07
CA ASN A 96 -24.13 -25.49 25.72
C ASN A 96 -23.49 -24.23 25.09
N PHE A 97 -23.82 -23.92 23.83
CA PHE A 97 -23.27 -22.79 23.09
C PHE A 97 -24.39 -21.92 22.52
N GLN A 98 -24.92 -21.03 23.37
CA GLN A 98 -26.12 -20.23 23.08
C GLN A 98 -25.87 -19.17 21.99
N GLU A 99 -24.63 -18.84 21.70
CA GLU A 99 -24.21 -17.95 20.61
C GLU A 99 -24.41 -18.58 19.22
N LEU A 100 -24.43 -19.92 19.10
CA LEU A 100 -24.67 -20.61 17.83
C LEU A 100 -26.14 -20.47 17.40
N LYS A 101 -26.32 -19.85 16.23
CA LYS A 101 -27.65 -19.71 15.62
C LYS A 101 -28.07 -21.01 14.92
N ASN A 102 -29.36 -21.15 14.64
CA ASN A 102 -29.86 -22.31 13.87
C ASN A 102 -29.21 -22.38 12.46
N SER A 103 -28.89 -21.23 11.83
CA SER A 103 -28.16 -21.17 10.56
C SER A 103 -26.78 -21.80 10.64
N ASP A 104 -26.08 -21.57 11.75
CA ASP A 104 -24.72 -22.07 11.96
C ASP A 104 -24.74 -23.59 12.15
N LEU A 105 -25.74 -24.09 12.87
CA LEU A 105 -25.98 -25.55 13.01
C LEU A 105 -26.32 -26.20 11.66
N GLU A 106 -27.15 -25.54 10.83
CA GLU A 106 -27.45 -26.06 9.49
C GLU A 106 -26.20 -26.10 8.62
N GLU A 107 -25.34 -25.06 8.66
CA GLU A 107 -24.08 -25.01 7.96
C GLU A 107 -23.14 -26.14 8.40
N ILE A 108 -22.90 -26.28 9.71
CA ILE A 108 -22.05 -27.35 10.28
C ILE A 108 -22.50 -28.72 9.75
N PHE A 109 -23.76 -29.10 9.95
CA PHE A 109 -24.23 -30.44 9.62
C PHE A 109 -24.55 -30.69 8.15
N SER A 110 -24.48 -29.66 7.29
CA SER A 110 -24.56 -29.78 5.84
C SER A 110 -23.20 -29.78 5.14
N SER A 111 -22.12 -29.50 5.88
CA SER A 111 -20.76 -29.50 5.35
C SER A 111 -20.35 -30.89 4.83
N LYS A 112 -19.48 -30.90 3.81
CA LYS A 112 -18.88 -32.10 3.23
C LYS A 112 -17.48 -32.38 3.76
N GLU A 113 -16.98 -31.55 4.65
CA GLU A 113 -15.67 -31.69 5.27
C GLU A 113 -15.68 -32.84 6.29
N ILE A 114 -14.50 -33.40 6.56
CA ILE A 114 -14.36 -34.47 7.56
C ILE A 114 -14.47 -33.89 8.97
N LEU A 115 -13.70 -32.83 9.21
CA LEU A 115 -13.74 -32.02 10.43
C LEU A 115 -14.30 -30.65 10.10
N TYR A 116 -15.20 -30.17 10.94
CA TYR A 116 -15.73 -28.81 10.86
C TYR A 116 -15.38 -28.04 12.12
N LEU A 117 -14.79 -26.86 11.98
CA LEU A 117 -14.48 -25.95 13.07
C LEU A 117 -15.78 -25.39 13.64
N VAL A 118 -16.09 -25.68 14.90
CA VAL A 118 -17.32 -25.22 15.56
C VAL A 118 -17.13 -23.87 16.22
N ARG A 119 -16.18 -23.78 17.16
CA ARG A 119 -15.89 -22.54 17.89
C ARG A 119 -14.59 -22.61 18.70
N ASN A 120 -14.11 -21.44 19.11
CA ASN A 120 -13.13 -21.30 20.18
C ASN A 120 -13.73 -21.74 21.52
N ILE A 121 -12.96 -22.46 22.32
CA ILE A 121 -13.37 -22.97 23.65
C ILE A 121 -12.41 -22.55 24.77
N ASN A 122 -11.73 -21.41 24.58
CA ASN A 122 -10.81 -20.89 25.58
C ASN A 122 -11.51 -20.44 26.86
N ASP A 123 -12.80 -20.12 26.78
CA ASP A 123 -13.70 -19.79 27.89
C ASP A 123 -14.11 -20.99 28.75
N LEU A 124 -13.92 -22.24 28.27
CA LEU A 124 -14.26 -23.44 29.00
C LEU A 124 -13.13 -23.89 29.92
N ASP A 125 -13.47 -24.37 31.11
CA ASP A 125 -12.49 -24.94 32.05
C ASP A 125 -12.04 -26.36 31.61
N TYR A 126 -11.08 -26.93 32.36
CA TYR A 126 -10.52 -28.25 32.05
C TYR A 126 -11.57 -29.37 32.08
N LEU A 127 -12.53 -29.35 33.06
CA LEU A 127 -13.56 -30.39 33.20
C LEU A 127 -14.56 -30.29 32.07
N GLU A 128 -14.94 -29.07 31.68
CA GLU A 128 -15.83 -28.83 30.56
C GLU A 128 -15.25 -29.32 29.24
N ARG A 129 -13.97 -29.05 29.00
CA ARG A 129 -13.24 -29.57 27.81
C ARG A 129 -13.13 -31.08 27.82
N GLN A 130 -12.89 -31.70 28.99
CA GLN A 130 -12.87 -33.15 29.13
C GLN A 130 -14.24 -33.78 28.85
N ALA A 131 -15.31 -33.15 29.31
CA ALA A 131 -16.69 -33.60 29.02
C ALA A 131 -17.03 -33.54 27.52
N LEU A 132 -16.48 -32.58 26.78
CA LEU A 132 -16.61 -32.54 25.32
C LEU A 132 -15.91 -33.73 24.65
N GLN A 133 -14.71 -34.09 25.10
CA GLN A 133 -13.96 -35.23 24.57
C GLN A 133 -14.60 -36.61 24.85
N GLU A 134 -15.53 -36.71 25.80
CA GLU A 134 -16.31 -37.92 26.01
C GLU A 134 -17.36 -38.15 24.90
N LEU A 135 -17.66 -37.11 24.10
CA LEU A 135 -18.55 -37.20 22.95
C LEU A 135 -17.75 -37.57 21.69
N ASP A 136 -17.96 -38.75 21.20
CA ASP A 136 -17.15 -39.43 20.19
C ASP A 136 -16.90 -38.62 18.90
N ALA A 137 -17.83 -37.72 18.51
CA ALA A 137 -17.67 -36.89 17.31
C ALA A 137 -16.97 -35.57 17.59
N PHE A 138 -16.64 -35.23 18.83
CA PHE A 138 -15.92 -33.96 19.12
C PHE A 138 -14.43 -34.19 19.25
N GLU A 139 -13.68 -33.33 18.56
CA GLU A 139 -12.24 -33.28 18.62
C GLU A 139 -11.80 -31.87 19.05
N ILE A 140 -10.71 -31.76 19.81
CA ILE A 140 -10.17 -30.49 20.26
C ILE A 140 -8.76 -30.37 19.68
N PHE A 141 -8.55 -29.33 18.88
CA PHE A 141 -7.24 -28.96 18.34
C PHE A 141 -6.93 -27.51 18.65
N ASP A 142 -5.65 -27.21 18.81
CA ASP A 142 -5.19 -25.83 18.85
C ASP A 142 -5.29 -25.22 17.44
N TYR A 143 -5.93 -24.05 17.38
CA TYR A 143 -6.13 -23.29 16.13
C TYR A 143 -5.52 -21.90 16.27
N PRO A 144 -4.80 -21.39 15.27
CA PRO A 144 -4.14 -20.11 15.35
C PRO A 144 -5.14 -18.96 15.26
N ILE A 145 -5.01 -18.02 16.18
CA ILE A 145 -5.75 -16.76 16.18
C ILE A 145 -4.76 -15.64 15.91
N ARG A 146 -4.97 -14.90 14.82
CA ARG A 146 -4.20 -13.71 14.48
C ARG A 146 -4.69 -12.53 15.28
N GLU A 147 -3.81 -11.74 15.88
CA GLU A 147 -4.12 -10.52 16.60
C GLU A 147 -3.23 -9.38 16.12
N TYR A 148 -3.83 -8.22 15.86
CA TYR A 148 -3.16 -6.99 15.46
C TYR A 148 -3.16 -6.04 16.66
N THR A 149 -1.98 -5.85 17.25
CA THR A 149 -1.78 -5.22 18.57
C THR A 149 -2.26 -3.76 18.61
N TYR A 150 -2.01 -3.02 17.53
CA TYR A 150 -2.30 -1.59 17.44
C TYR A 150 -3.58 -1.25 16.68
N MET A 151 -4.47 -2.23 16.51
CA MET A 151 -5.78 -2.07 15.85
C MET A 151 -5.67 -1.43 14.46
N ASN A 152 -6.21 -0.19 14.30
CA ASN A 152 -6.21 0.53 13.04
C ASN A 152 -4.86 1.22 12.71
N ILE A 153 -3.98 1.39 13.69
CA ILE A 153 -2.66 1.98 13.47
C ILE A 153 -1.84 1.04 12.57
N ALA A 154 -1.27 1.58 11.49
CA ALA A 154 -0.51 0.85 10.48
C ALA A 154 -1.32 -0.22 9.70
N SER A 155 -2.67 -0.17 9.73
CA SER A 155 -3.53 -1.18 9.08
C SER A 155 -3.26 -1.37 7.59
N HIS A 156 -2.92 -0.30 6.86
CA HIS A 156 -2.59 -0.37 5.43
C HIS A 156 -1.21 -0.96 5.15
N ILE A 157 -0.29 -0.87 6.12
CA ILE A 157 1.03 -1.49 6.04
C ILE A 157 0.91 -2.98 6.34
N ILE A 158 0.34 -3.31 7.50
CA ILE A 158 0.21 -4.69 7.96
C ILE A 158 -0.76 -5.45 7.07
N GLY A 159 -1.90 -4.84 6.73
CA GLY A 159 -2.98 -5.49 6.01
C GLY A 159 -3.88 -6.32 6.93
N TYR A 160 -4.58 -7.27 6.35
CA TYR A 160 -5.46 -8.20 7.05
C TYR A 160 -5.48 -9.56 6.37
N ILE A 161 -5.92 -10.56 7.13
CA ILE A 161 -6.09 -11.93 6.66
C ILE A 161 -7.56 -12.25 6.40
N GLY A 162 -7.80 -13.25 5.57
CA GLY A 162 -9.15 -13.74 5.28
C GLY A 162 -9.18 -15.16 4.74
N LYS A 163 -10.38 -15.69 4.51
CA LYS A 163 -10.54 -16.99 3.86
C LYS A 163 -10.02 -16.94 2.41
N PRO A 164 -9.37 -18.02 1.93
CA PRO A 164 -8.89 -18.09 0.56
C PRO A 164 -10.02 -17.99 -0.49
N THR A 165 -9.75 -17.30 -1.57
CA THR A 165 -10.59 -17.25 -2.79
C THR A 165 -9.94 -18.08 -3.91
N SER A 166 -10.64 -18.23 -5.04
CA SER A 166 -10.08 -18.93 -6.22
C SER A 166 -8.77 -18.30 -6.70
N GLU A 167 -8.69 -16.97 -6.65
CA GLU A 167 -7.52 -16.20 -7.08
C GLU A 167 -6.32 -16.42 -6.15
N ASP A 168 -6.58 -16.53 -4.84
CA ASP A 168 -5.51 -16.81 -3.86
C ASP A 168 -4.87 -18.20 -4.09
N PHE A 169 -5.63 -19.20 -4.53
CA PHE A 169 -5.06 -20.52 -4.87
C PHE A 169 -4.21 -20.50 -6.14
N GLU A 170 -4.48 -19.58 -7.06
CA GLU A 170 -3.65 -19.38 -8.25
C GLU A 170 -2.35 -18.65 -7.90
N GLU A 171 -2.44 -17.62 -7.04
CA GLU A 171 -1.31 -16.79 -6.62
C GLU A 171 -0.42 -17.55 -5.59
N PHE A 172 -1.04 -18.28 -4.65
CA PHE A 172 -0.38 -19.03 -3.57
C PHE A 172 -0.77 -20.52 -3.59
N PRO A 173 -0.13 -21.35 -4.40
CA PRO A 173 -0.52 -22.76 -4.61
C PRO A 173 -0.49 -23.65 -3.36
N ASN A 174 0.26 -23.26 -2.33
CA ASN A 174 0.35 -23.98 -1.05
C ASN A 174 -0.78 -23.66 -0.07
N THR A 175 -1.66 -22.74 -0.41
CA THR A 175 -2.79 -22.33 0.44
C THR A 175 -3.77 -23.48 0.62
N ILE A 176 -4.16 -23.77 1.86
CA ILE A 176 -5.15 -24.80 2.20
C ILE A 176 -6.57 -24.20 2.23
N LYS A 177 -7.58 -24.99 1.85
CA LYS A 177 -8.98 -24.52 1.78
C LYS A 177 -9.55 -24.04 3.11
N THR A 178 -9.13 -24.68 4.19
CA THR A 178 -9.56 -24.37 5.58
C THR A 178 -8.68 -23.32 6.24
N GLY A 179 -7.64 -22.82 5.53
CA GLY A 179 -6.66 -21.90 6.04
C GLY A 179 -7.08 -20.44 5.96
N ILE A 180 -6.10 -19.60 6.20
CA ILE A 180 -6.16 -18.14 6.12
C ILE A 180 -5.06 -17.65 5.19
N VAL A 181 -5.32 -16.56 4.48
CA VAL A 181 -4.37 -15.95 3.54
C VAL A 181 -4.36 -14.44 3.72
N GLY A 182 -3.22 -13.80 3.51
CA GLY A 182 -3.10 -12.35 3.50
C GLY A 182 -3.85 -11.72 2.33
N LYS A 183 -4.64 -10.66 2.60
CA LYS A 183 -5.48 -9.99 1.59
C LYS A 183 -4.94 -8.65 1.15
N SER A 184 -4.17 -8.00 1.98
CA SER A 184 -3.54 -6.70 1.70
C SER A 184 -2.28 -6.52 2.55
N GLY A 185 -1.55 -5.42 2.34
CA GLY A 185 -0.38 -5.07 3.12
C GLY A 185 0.74 -6.13 3.06
N VAL A 186 1.59 -6.14 4.07
CA VAL A 186 2.67 -7.13 4.18
C VAL A 186 2.16 -8.54 4.44
N GLU A 187 0.95 -8.68 5.04
CA GLU A 187 0.30 -10.00 5.18
C GLU A 187 0.12 -10.68 3.83
N LYS A 188 -0.21 -9.92 2.76
CA LYS A 188 -0.32 -10.44 1.39
C LYS A 188 1.03 -10.52 0.69
N TYR A 189 1.84 -9.47 0.76
CA TYR A 189 3.09 -9.41 0.02
C TYR A 189 4.07 -10.50 0.46
N TYR A 190 4.13 -10.76 1.76
CA TYR A 190 4.98 -11.78 2.39
C TYR A 190 4.22 -13.06 2.76
N GLU A 191 3.11 -13.39 2.07
CA GLU A 191 2.29 -14.58 2.34
C GLU A 191 3.13 -15.87 2.41
N ASN A 192 4.03 -16.08 1.46
CA ASN A 192 4.87 -17.29 1.41
C ASN A 192 5.80 -17.45 2.61
N GLN A 193 6.23 -16.33 3.23
CA GLN A 193 7.05 -16.32 4.43
C GLN A 193 6.20 -16.51 5.68
N LEU A 194 5.11 -15.74 5.77
CA LEU A 194 4.27 -15.66 6.96
C LEU A 194 3.34 -16.86 7.15
N SER A 195 2.94 -17.57 6.09
CA SER A 195 1.86 -18.57 6.16
C SER A 195 2.22 -19.88 6.87
N GLY A 196 3.50 -20.24 6.96
CA GLY A 196 3.93 -21.51 7.56
C GLY A 196 3.59 -22.76 6.74
N LYS A 197 3.70 -23.93 7.36
CA LYS A 197 3.34 -25.21 6.75
C LYS A 197 2.17 -25.85 7.48
N ALA A 198 1.17 -26.28 6.71
CA ALA A 198 -0.01 -26.94 7.25
C ALA A 198 0.33 -28.24 7.99
N GLY A 199 -0.34 -28.47 9.12
CA GLY A 199 -0.38 -29.78 9.75
C GLY A 199 -1.39 -30.70 9.05
N GLU A 200 -1.31 -31.99 9.33
CA GLU A 200 -2.17 -33.00 8.73
C GLU A 200 -2.79 -33.90 9.80
N VAL A 201 -4.10 -34.10 9.70
CA VAL A 201 -4.83 -35.13 10.44
C VAL A 201 -5.27 -36.17 9.42
N VAL A 202 -4.70 -37.37 9.50
CA VAL A 202 -4.96 -38.44 8.54
C VAL A 202 -6.02 -39.37 9.07
N PHE A 203 -7.07 -39.58 8.28
CA PHE A 203 -8.20 -40.43 8.63
C PHE A 203 -8.20 -41.72 7.82
N LYS A 204 -8.54 -42.83 8.49
CA LYS A 204 -8.96 -44.08 7.87
C LYS A 204 -10.40 -44.38 8.29
N GLY A 205 -11.34 -44.08 7.39
CA GLY A 205 -12.76 -44.06 7.75
C GLY A 205 -13.07 -42.87 8.66
N ASP A 206 -13.53 -43.12 9.87
CA ASP A 206 -13.87 -42.14 10.91
C ASP A 206 -12.80 -41.99 12.01
N GLU A 207 -11.76 -42.83 11.97
CA GLU A 207 -10.67 -42.85 12.95
C GLU A 207 -9.45 -42.06 12.48
N ILE A 208 -8.80 -41.33 13.40
CA ILE A 208 -7.52 -40.66 13.18
C ILE A 208 -6.42 -41.72 13.29
N VAL A 209 -5.59 -41.87 12.24
CA VAL A 209 -4.52 -42.86 12.18
C VAL A 209 -3.13 -42.24 12.17
N ASP A 210 -3.01 -40.95 11.83
CA ASP A 210 -1.75 -40.20 11.86
C ASP A 210 -2.02 -38.71 12.09
N PHE A 211 -1.01 -38.01 12.64
CA PHE A 211 -1.12 -36.60 12.98
C PHE A 211 0.24 -35.91 12.81
N ILE A 212 0.29 -34.91 11.96
CA ILE A 212 1.46 -34.05 11.71
C ILE A 212 1.14 -32.65 12.23
N LEU A 213 1.98 -32.15 13.14
CA LEU A 213 1.83 -30.80 13.69
C LEU A 213 2.10 -29.73 12.61
N PRO A 214 1.36 -28.62 12.61
CA PRO A 214 1.69 -27.50 11.73
C PRO A 214 3.00 -26.83 12.16
N GLU A 215 3.76 -26.31 11.19
CA GLU A 215 4.96 -25.50 11.43
C GLU A 215 4.60 -24.02 11.26
N SER A 216 4.99 -23.17 12.22
CA SER A 216 4.77 -21.72 12.13
C SER A 216 5.48 -21.09 10.93
N GLY A 217 4.90 -20.00 10.40
CA GLY A 217 5.58 -19.16 9.43
C GLY A 217 6.81 -18.45 10.02
N GLU A 218 7.62 -17.88 9.14
CA GLU A 218 8.80 -17.10 9.52
C GLU A 218 8.38 -15.68 9.92
N ASP A 219 9.02 -15.13 10.95
CA ASP A 219 8.76 -13.78 11.43
C ASP A 219 9.22 -12.72 10.43
N LEU A 220 8.54 -11.58 10.42
CA LEU A 220 8.84 -10.42 9.58
C LEU A 220 9.18 -9.20 10.45
N TYR A 221 10.34 -8.59 10.19
CA TYR A 221 10.80 -7.39 10.87
C TYR A 221 10.71 -6.21 9.93
N LEU A 222 9.90 -5.21 10.29
CA LEU A 222 9.67 -4.02 9.47
C LEU A 222 10.57 -2.86 9.88
N THR A 223 10.80 -1.95 8.94
CA THR A 223 11.48 -0.68 9.15
C THR A 223 10.61 0.36 9.87
N ILE A 224 9.31 0.08 9.97
CA ILE A 224 8.32 0.95 10.62
C ILE A 224 8.66 1.17 12.09
N ASP A 225 8.61 2.42 12.53
CA ASP A 225 8.64 2.82 13.93
C ASP A 225 7.21 3.11 14.40
N ILE A 226 6.71 2.27 15.31
CA ILE A 226 5.29 2.35 15.71
C ILE A 226 4.98 3.63 16.49
N GLU A 227 5.93 4.19 17.24
CA GLU A 227 5.73 5.44 17.97
C GLU A 227 5.58 6.61 16.99
N THR A 228 6.45 6.69 15.98
CA THR A 228 6.35 7.68 14.90
C THR A 228 5.06 7.49 14.11
N GLN A 229 4.64 6.25 13.84
CA GLN A 229 3.39 5.93 13.15
C GLN A 229 2.17 6.45 13.92
N ILE A 230 2.14 6.30 15.25
CA ILE A 230 1.08 6.81 16.12
C ILE A 230 1.04 8.35 16.04
N VAL A 231 2.19 9.01 16.25
CA VAL A 231 2.27 10.48 16.20
C VAL A 231 1.83 11.04 14.85
N ALA A 232 2.23 10.37 13.75
CA ALA A 232 1.84 10.77 12.40
C ALA A 232 0.34 10.59 12.16
N THR A 233 -0.25 9.48 12.63
CA THR A 233 -1.69 9.22 12.52
C THR A 233 -2.50 10.26 13.29
N GLU A 234 -2.13 10.53 14.55
CA GLU A 234 -2.77 11.56 15.37
C GLU A 234 -2.66 12.96 14.74
N SER A 235 -1.47 13.29 14.23
CA SER A 235 -1.23 14.59 13.59
C SER A 235 -2.09 14.79 12.35
N LEU A 236 -2.22 13.74 11.53
CA LEU A 236 -3.06 13.75 10.33
C LEU A 236 -4.55 13.88 10.68
N LEU A 237 -5.03 13.13 11.68
CA LEU A 237 -6.41 13.22 12.17
C LEU A 237 -6.73 14.62 12.71
N GLU A 238 -5.82 15.21 13.51
CA GLU A 238 -5.98 16.56 14.05
C GLU A 238 -6.00 17.61 12.93
N GLY A 239 -5.10 17.49 11.94
CA GLY A 239 -5.06 18.37 10.78
C GLY A 239 -6.30 18.29 9.89
N ILE A 240 -6.80 17.09 9.62
CA ILE A 240 -8.05 16.87 8.87
C ILE A 240 -9.25 17.49 9.63
N LYS A 241 -9.30 17.31 10.95
CA LYS A 241 -10.33 17.94 11.77
C LYS A 241 -10.30 19.47 11.65
N LEU A 242 -9.12 20.07 11.77
CA LEU A 242 -8.95 21.52 11.62
C LEU A 242 -9.31 22.01 10.21
N ALA A 243 -9.00 21.24 9.17
CA ALA A 243 -9.41 21.56 7.82
C ALA A 243 -10.94 21.59 7.68
N ASN A 244 -11.64 20.60 8.23
CA ASN A 244 -13.11 20.56 8.27
C ASN A 244 -13.75 21.70 9.07
N GLU A 245 -13.05 22.23 10.08
CA GLU A 245 -13.52 23.36 10.89
C GLU A 245 -13.34 24.72 10.20
N ASN A 246 -12.38 24.84 9.27
CA ASN A 246 -11.97 26.11 8.68
C ASN A 246 -12.28 26.27 7.19
N PHE A 247 -12.51 25.19 6.47
CA PHE A 247 -12.93 25.24 5.07
C PHE A 247 -14.39 24.81 4.93
N GLU A 248 -15.18 25.62 4.23
CA GLU A 248 -16.50 25.20 3.80
C GLU A 248 -16.37 24.19 2.67
N SER A 249 -16.87 22.97 2.88
CA SER A 249 -16.92 21.92 1.89
C SER A 249 -18.27 21.23 1.94
N GLU A 250 -18.83 20.87 0.78
CA GLU A 250 -20.03 20.02 0.72
C GLU A 250 -19.77 18.61 1.26
N ASN A 251 -18.52 18.16 1.20
CA ASN A 251 -18.07 16.86 1.67
C ASN A 251 -17.18 17.01 2.91
N ILE A 252 -17.33 16.08 3.84
CA ILE A 252 -16.41 15.99 4.98
C ILE A 252 -15.05 15.52 4.47
N ILE A 253 -14.00 16.30 4.73
CA ILE A 253 -12.60 15.94 4.43
C ILE A 253 -12.24 14.73 5.29
N GLN A 254 -11.79 13.64 4.68
CA GLN A 254 -11.48 12.39 5.38
C GLN A 254 -10.17 11.75 4.89
N LYS A 255 -9.71 12.09 3.67
CA LYS A 255 -8.59 11.42 3.02
C LYS A 255 -7.30 12.19 3.22
N GLY A 256 -6.28 11.47 3.62
CA GLY A 256 -4.95 12.02 3.73
C GLY A 256 -3.91 10.93 3.90
N SER A 257 -2.66 11.30 3.74
CA SER A 257 -1.53 10.38 3.90
C SER A 257 -0.29 11.11 4.42
N VAL A 258 0.51 10.38 5.17
CA VAL A 258 1.87 10.78 5.59
C VAL A 258 2.83 9.69 5.20
N VAL A 259 3.98 10.07 4.65
CA VAL A 259 5.10 9.18 4.36
C VAL A 259 6.36 9.77 4.98
N VAL A 260 7.11 8.95 5.72
CA VAL A 260 8.44 9.29 6.24
C VAL A 260 9.41 8.21 5.79
N ILE A 261 10.45 8.62 5.05
CA ILE A 261 11.49 7.70 4.59
C ILE A 261 12.88 8.17 5.04
N ASP A 262 13.75 7.24 5.36
CA ASP A 262 15.16 7.52 5.63
C ASP A 262 15.88 7.92 4.35
N VAL A 263 16.61 9.03 4.40
CA VAL A 263 17.28 9.64 3.23
C VAL A 263 18.38 8.74 2.70
N ASP A 264 19.14 8.10 3.58
CA ASP A 264 20.32 7.31 3.20
C ASP A 264 19.96 5.90 2.75
N THR A 265 19.05 5.26 3.48
CA THR A 265 18.72 3.84 3.27
C THR A 265 17.53 3.64 2.34
N GLY A 266 16.53 4.49 2.41
CA GLY A 266 15.24 4.32 1.75
C GLY A 266 14.25 3.49 2.59
N GLU A 267 14.58 3.19 3.84
CA GLU A 267 13.67 2.58 4.81
C GLU A 267 12.43 3.44 5.01
N VAL A 268 11.26 2.82 4.97
CA VAL A 268 10.00 3.49 5.29
C VAL A 268 9.81 3.44 6.80
N LEU A 269 10.04 4.57 7.47
CA LEU A 269 9.87 4.69 8.92
C LEU A 269 8.39 4.79 9.32
N THR A 270 7.60 5.46 8.48
CA THR A 270 6.17 5.71 8.75
C THR A 270 5.42 5.86 7.44
N MET A 271 4.23 5.25 7.39
CA MET A 271 3.31 5.38 6.26
C MET A 271 1.87 5.34 6.77
N VAL A 272 1.24 6.50 6.84
CA VAL A 272 -0.16 6.66 7.26
C VAL A 272 -1.05 6.85 6.06
N SER A 273 -2.20 6.22 6.10
CA SER A 273 -3.30 6.43 5.15
C SER A 273 -4.62 6.52 5.92
N LEU A 274 -5.43 7.52 5.64
CA LEU A 274 -6.76 7.71 6.20
C LEU A 274 -7.79 7.86 5.09
N PRO A 275 -9.03 7.37 5.28
CA PRO A 275 -9.51 6.63 6.46
C PRO A 275 -8.89 5.24 6.57
N ASP A 276 -8.77 4.76 7.80
CA ASP A 276 -8.20 3.45 8.14
C ASP A 276 -9.27 2.44 8.57
N PHE A 277 -8.83 1.22 8.94
CA PHE A 277 -9.70 0.15 9.40
C PHE A 277 -9.00 -0.69 10.48
N ASP A 278 -9.78 -1.35 11.35
CA ASP A 278 -9.25 -2.32 12.30
C ASP A 278 -9.18 -3.72 11.67
N PRO A 279 -7.97 -4.28 11.42
CA PRO A 279 -7.80 -5.59 10.81
C PRO A 279 -8.30 -6.74 11.70
N ASN A 280 -8.41 -6.56 13.02
CA ASN A 280 -8.98 -7.57 13.92
C ASN A 280 -10.45 -7.92 13.60
N LYS A 281 -11.18 -7.00 12.95
CA LYS A 281 -12.56 -7.27 12.51
C LYS A 281 -12.65 -8.38 11.46
N PHE A 282 -11.56 -8.63 10.72
CA PHE A 282 -11.51 -9.65 9.68
C PHE A 282 -11.17 -11.03 10.22
N VAL A 283 -10.42 -11.11 11.32
CA VAL A 283 -10.00 -12.38 11.95
C VAL A 283 -11.20 -13.26 12.33
N LYS A 284 -12.26 -12.65 12.84
CA LYS A 284 -13.50 -13.36 13.24
C LYS A 284 -14.59 -13.37 12.16
N GLY A 285 -14.27 -12.80 10.99
CA GLY A 285 -15.23 -12.53 9.93
C GLY A 285 -15.94 -11.19 10.10
N ILE A 286 -15.88 -10.36 9.07
CA ILE A 286 -16.55 -9.05 9.03
C ILE A 286 -17.99 -9.19 8.53
N SER A 287 -18.93 -8.43 9.10
CA SER A 287 -20.28 -8.39 8.58
C SER A 287 -20.32 -7.69 7.21
N SER A 288 -21.25 -8.09 6.32
CA SER A 288 -21.44 -7.40 5.03
C SER A 288 -21.78 -5.92 5.20
N PHE A 289 -22.45 -5.56 6.30
CA PHE A 289 -22.76 -4.16 6.61
C PHE A 289 -21.48 -3.38 6.92
N ASP A 290 -20.64 -3.86 7.83
CA ASP A 290 -19.38 -3.18 8.20
C ASP A 290 -18.41 -3.11 7.02
N PHE A 291 -18.30 -4.20 6.24
CA PHE A 291 -17.49 -4.23 5.03
C PHE A 291 -17.93 -3.17 4.03
N ASN A 292 -19.24 -3.05 3.77
CA ASN A 292 -19.78 -2.04 2.85
C ASN A 292 -19.57 -0.62 3.37
N GLN A 293 -19.62 -0.38 4.69
CA GLN A 293 -19.32 0.93 5.27
C GLN A 293 -17.85 1.32 5.05
N LEU A 294 -16.90 0.41 5.34
CA LEU A 294 -15.48 0.65 5.10
C LEU A 294 -15.17 0.89 3.61
N ASN A 295 -15.79 0.09 2.73
CA ASN A 295 -15.62 0.25 1.29
C ASN A 295 -16.18 1.60 0.78
N ARG A 296 -17.31 2.06 1.33
CA ARG A 296 -17.92 3.35 0.97
C ARG A 296 -17.03 4.55 1.28
N ILE A 297 -16.29 4.51 2.38
CA ILE A 297 -15.32 5.55 2.76
C ILE A 297 -13.93 5.31 2.19
N GLU A 298 -13.78 4.29 1.35
CA GLU A 298 -12.51 3.88 0.73
C GLU A 298 -11.41 3.51 1.74
N ALA A 299 -11.79 2.99 2.90
CA ALA A 299 -10.87 2.65 3.99
C ALA A 299 -9.85 1.55 3.64
N PHE A 300 -10.05 0.81 2.54
CA PHE A 300 -9.10 -0.22 2.08
C PHE A 300 -8.00 0.33 1.17
N ASN A 301 -8.12 1.57 0.72
CA ASN A 301 -7.12 2.19 -0.15
C ASN A 301 -5.94 2.69 0.67
N ASN A 302 -4.75 2.22 0.34
CA ASN A 302 -3.52 2.80 0.87
C ASN A 302 -3.16 4.07 0.09
N PHE A 303 -3.64 5.22 0.55
CA PHE A 303 -3.45 6.48 -0.16
C PHE A 303 -1.99 6.92 -0.28
N ALA A 304 -1.07 6.36 0.52
CA ALA A 304 0.35 6.64 0.40
C ALA A 304 0.96 6.15 -0.93
N ILE A 305 0.44 5.02 -1.46
CA ILE A 305 0.94 4.35 -2.67
C ILE A 305 -0.12 4.20 -3.77
N GLN A 306 -1.39 4.48 -3.46
CA GLN A 306 -2.53 4.33 -4.39
C GLN A 306 -3.27 5.64 -4.63
N GLY A 307 -3.15 6.63 -3.73
CA GLY A 307 -3.72 7.95 -3.91
C GLY A 307 -3.01 8.69 -5.05
N LEU A 308 -3.78 9.07 -6.06
CA LEU A 308 -3.27 9.80 -7.23
C LEU A 308 -3.74 11.24 -7.17
N TYR A 309 -2.81 12.14 -6.86
CA TYR A 309 -3.08 13.55 -6.69
C TYR A 309 -2.19 14.40 -7.58
N PRO A 310 -2.66 15.55 -8.08
CA PRO A 310 -1.76 16.54 -8.64
C PRO A 310 -0.79 17.00 -7.52
N PRO A 311 0.52 17.03 -7.75
CA PRO A 311 1.50 17.39 -6.71
C PRO A 311 1.49 18.88 -6.34
N GLY A 312 0.97 19.74 -7.20
CA GLY A 312 1.05 21.17 -7.01
C GLY A 312 2.51 21.66 -6.86
N SER A 313 2.69 22.70 -6.09
CA SER A 313 4.00 23.36 -5.94
C SER A 313 5.11 22.51 -5.34
N VAL A 314 4.84 21.33 -4.76
CA VAL A 314 5.91 20.41 -4.33
C VAL A 314 6.67 19.82 -5.53
N PHE A 315 6.07 19.85 -6.72
CA PHE A 315 6.71 19.46 -7.98
C PHE A 315 7.75 20.46 -8.48
N LYS A 316 7.72 21.71 -8.03
CA LYS A 316 8.66 22.77 -8.49
C LYS A 316 10.14 22.43 -8.26
N VAL A 317 10.46 21.50 -7.36
CA VAL A 317 11.82 21.01 -7.17
C VAL A 317 12.37 20.30 -8.42
N VAL A 318 11.49 19.71 -9.26
CA VAL A 318 11.86 19.14 -10.56
C VAL A 318 12.30 20.23 -11.52
N ALA A 319 11.51 21.30 -11.60
CA ALA A 319 11.83 22.46 -12.42
C ALA A 319 13.07 23.22 -11.91
N TYR A 320 13.29 23.23 -10.59
CA TYR A 320 14.49 23.76 -9.96
C TYR A 320 15.74 23.00 -10.43
N TRP A 321 15.71 21.66 -10.35
CA TRP A 321 16.80 20.81 -10.81
C TRP A 321 17.07 21.00 -12.31
N LEU A 322 16.03 21.00 -13.14
CA LEU A 322 16.14 21.26 -14.57
C LEU A 322 16.77 22.63 -14.84
N ALA A 323 16.33 23.70 -14.15
CA ALA A 323 16.84 25.04 -14.35
C ALA A 323 18.34 25.15 -14.05
N GLU A 324 18.81 24.57 -12.95
CA GLU A 324 20.21 24.55 -12.53
C GLU A 324 21.08 23.72 -13.48
N ASN A 325 20.61 22.52 -13.85
CA ASN A 325 21.41 21.58 -14.63
C ASN A 325 21.53 21.99 -16.10
N GLU A 326 20.45 22.48 -16.70
CA GLU A 326 20.39 22.88 -18.12
C GLU A 326 20.66 24.37 -18.36
N GLY A 327 20.76 25.16 -17.28
CA GLY A 327 20.83 26.62 -17.40
C GLY A 327 19.56 27.24 -17.99
N LEU A 328 18.41 26.58 -17.80
CA LEU A 328 17.12 27.02 -18.30
C LEU A 328 16.43 27.93 -17.28
N PHE A 329 16.80 29.19 -17.25
CA PHE A 329 16.18 30.22 -16.43
C PHE A 329 15.16 31.04 -17.23
N PRO A 330 14.32 31.87 -16.59
CA PRO A 330 13.40 32.80 -17.24
C PRO A 330 14.09 33.66 -18.29
N ASP A 331 13.32 34.19 -19.25
CA ASP A 331 13.86 35.06 -20.31
C ASP A 331 14.59 36.27 -19.73
N GLY A 332 15.81 36.52 -20.26
CA GLY A 332 16.71 37.59 -19.78
C GLY A 332 17.47 37.27 -18.49
N ILE A 333 17.29 36.05 -17.93
CA ILE A 333 17.98 35.54 -16.75
C ILE A 333 19.00 34.49 -17.18
N SER A 334 20.25 34.63 -16.70
CA SER A 334 21.39 33.76 -17.09
C SER A 334 21.95 32.92 -15.93
N SER A 335 21.44 33.12 -14.71
CA SER A 335 21.89 32.38 -13.55
C SER A 335 20.84 32.41 -12.44
N ARG A 336 20.92 31.47 -11.47
CA ARG A 336 20.03 31.38 -10.32
C ARG A 336 19.89 32.64 -9.46
N SER A 337 20.94 33.47 -9.43
CA SER A 337 20.99 34.68 -8.60
C SER A 337 20.40 35.93 -9.28
N ASN A 338 20.24 35.89 -10.60
CA ASN A 338 19.60 36.98 -11.32
C ASN A 338 18.11 37.07 -11.00
N ARG A 339 17.57 38.28 -11.00
CA ARG A 339 16.18 38.53 -10.61
C ARG A 339 15.33 38.96 -11.78
N MET A 340 14.12 38.45 -11.85
CA MET A 340 13.07 38.97 -12.71
C MET A 340 11.96 39.60 -11.86
N LYS A 341 11.15 40.46 -12.46
CA LYS A 341 9.98 41.07 -11.80
C LYS A 341 8.75 40.14 -11.93
N CYS A 342 8.18 39.76 -10.80
CA CYS A 342 6.90 39.07 -10.75
C CYS A 342 5.79 40.07 -10.37
N GLU A 343 4.86 40.31 -11.28
CA GLU A 343 3.73 41.25 -11.13
C GLU A 343 2.41 40.56 -10.80
N GLY A 344 2.44 39.26 -10.39
CA GLY A 344 1.24 38.50 -10.04
C GLY A 344 0.57 37.80 -11.22
N ASN A 345 1.05 38.01 -12.43
CA ASN A 345 0.55 37.31 -13.61
C ASN A 345 1.64 37.18 -14.69
N LEU A 346 1.40 36.24 -15.61
CA LEU A 346 2.15 36.11 -16.85
C LEU A 346 1.16 36.20 -18.00
N SER A 347 1.36 37.17 -18.87
CA SER A 347 0.55 37.36 -20.07
C SER A 347 1.35 37.22 -21.33
N PHE A 348 0.81 36.56 -22.32
CA PHE A 348 1.41 36.46 -23.65
C PHE A 348 0.34 36.50 -24.73
N SER A 349 0.77 36.97 -25.93
CA SER A 349 -0.12 37.09 -27.07
C SER A 349 0.21 36.00 -28.10
N PHE A 350 -0.83 35.41 -28.65
CA PHE A 350 -0.73 34.49 -29.78
C PHE A 350 -0.60 35.27 -31.08
N ILE A 351 -0.18 34.56 -32.16
CA ILE A 351 -0.01 35.14 -33.50
C ILE A 351 -1.32 35.74 -34.07
N ASP A 352 -2.46 35.18 -33.68
CA ASP A 352 -3.80 35.64 -34.04
C ASP A 352 -4.25 36.93 -33.29
N GLY A 353 -3.42 37.42 -32.36
CA GLY A 353 -3.70 38.59 -31.54
C GLY A 353 -4.50 38.31 -30.28
N SER A 354 -4.90 37.06 -30.03
CA SER A 354 -5.51 36.67 -28.74
C SER A 354 -4.48 36.72 -27.62
N GLN A 355 -4.92 37.01 -26.41
CA GLN A 355 -4.07 37.03 -25.23
C GLN A 355 -4.51 35.99 -24.22
N GLN A 356 -3.55 35.33 -23.60
CA GLN A 356 -3.77 34.47 -22.46
C GLN A 356 -3.04 35.02 -21.25
N VAL A 357 -3.73 35.01 -20.09
CA VAL A 357 -3.19 35.48 -18.81
C VAL A 357 -3.25 34.33 -17.82
N TYR A 358 -2.12 34.03 -17.20
CA TYR A 358 -1.99 33.11 -16.09
C TYR A 358 -1.80 33.93 -14.80
N ASN A 359 -2.74 33.82 -13.87
CA ASN A 359 -2.68 34.55 -12.60
C ASN A 359 -1.97 33.71 -11.55
N ASP A 360 -0.98 34.33 -10.88
CA ASP A 360 -0.34 33.76 -9.71
C ASP A 360 -1.33 33.72 -8.53
N TRP A 361 -1.06 32.89 -7.54
CA TRP A 361 -1.83 32.87 -6.29
C TRP A 361 -1.74 34.20 -5.53
N LYS A 362 -0.65 34.96 -5.70
CA LYS A 362 -0.44 36.29 -5.13
C LYS A 362 -0.71 37.36 -6.19
N GLU A 363 -1.90 37.93 -6.17
CA GLU A 363 -2.37 38.89 -7.19
C GLU A 363 -1.45 40.11 -7.34
N ASP A 364 -0.90 40.65 -6.23
CA ASP A 364 0.02 41.79 -6.22
C ASP A 364 1.45 41.43 -6.67
N GLY A 365 1.69 40.14 -6.94
CA GLY A 365 3.01 39.62 -7.31
C GLY A 365 4.00 39.51 -6.16
N HIS A 366 5.15 38.93 -6.47
CA HIS A 366 6.25 38.67 -5.53
C HIS A 366 7.38 39.70 -5.62
N GLY A 367 7.24 40.69 -6.50
CA GLY A 367 8.28 41.69 -6.73
C GLY A 367 9.49 41.11 -7.50
N ASN A 368 10.70 41.42 -7.06
CA ASN A 368 11.92 40.93 -7.71
C ASN A 368 12.33 39.56 -7.17
N VAL A 369 12.15 38.51 -7.95
CA VAL A 369 12.41 37.11 -7.58
C VAL A 369 13.59 36.54 -8.38
N ASN A 370 14.41 35.73 -7.72
CA ASN A 370 15.37 34.81 -8.31
C ASN A 370 14.92 33.36 -8.02
N LEU A 371 15.67 32.34 -8.43
CA LEU A 371 15.27 30.95 -8.24
C LEU A 371 15.00 30.60 -6.75
N SER A 372 15.89 31.01 -5.84
CA SER A 372 15.74 30.79 -4.39
C SER A 372 14.48 31.43 -3.84
N SER A 373 14.22 32.71 -4.13
CA SER A 373 13.00 33.39 -3.67
C SER A 373 11.74 32.89 -4.38
N ALA A 374 11.85 32.36 -5.59
CA ALA A 374 10.74 31.73 -6.29
C ALA A 374 10.31 30.41 -5.62
N ILE A 375 11.26 29.62 -5.09
CA ILE A 375 10.97 28.44 -4.26
C ILE A 375 10.40 28.87 -2.90
N GLN A 376 11.05 29.84 -2.23
CA GLN A 376 10.64 30.35 -0.92
C GLN A 376 9.17 30.79 -0.89
N GLN A 377 8.79 31.59 -1.89
CA GLN A 377 7.46 32.23 -1.99
C GLN A 377 6.53 31.49 -2.95
N SER A 378 6.96 30.34 -3.48
CA SER A 378 6.17 29.53 -4.42
C SER A 378 5.67 30.29 -5.66
N CYS A 379 6.46 31.24 -6.20
CA CYS A 379 6.07 32.08 -7.34
C CYS A 379 5.85 31.23 -8.61
N ASN A 380 4.61 31.20 -9.12
CA ASN A 380 4.29 30.48 -10.35
C ASN A 380 4.87 31.17 -11.59
N VAL A 381 4.84 32.50 -11.62
CA VAL A 381 5.29 33.30 -12.78
C VAL A 381 6.73 32.96 -13.16
N TYR A 382 7.62 32.75 -12.20
CA TYR A 382 9.02 32.37 -12.46
C TYR A 382 9.10 31.04 -13.21
N PHE A 383 8.36 30.05 -12.78
CA PHE A 383 8.36 28.71 -13.39
C PHE A 383 7.59 28.67 -14.71
N TRP A 384 6.49 29.40 -14.84
CA TRP A 384 5.79 29.53 -16.12
C TRP A 384 6.66 30.17 -17.21
N ASP A 385 7.50 31.12 -16.86
CA ASP A 385 8.44 31.72 -17.83
C ASP A 385 9.47 30.69 -18.31
N ILE A 386 9.97 29.82 -17.40
CA ILE A 386 10.83 28.68 -17.78
C ILE A 386 10.08 27.75 -18.74
N ALA A 387 8.81 27.40 -18.44
CA ALA A 387 8.00 26.54 -19.31
C ALA A 387 7.79 27.14 -20.70
N LEU A 388 7.51 28.45 -20.78
CA LEU A 388 7.40 29.16 -22.06
C LEU A 388 8.71 29.15 -22.83
N LYS A 389 9.86 29.29 -22.16
CA LYS A 389 11.18 29.21 -22.79
C LYS A 389 11.43 27.81 -23.36
N ILE A 390 11.11 26.75 -22.58
CA ILE A 390 11.20 25.36 -23.05
C ILE A 390 10.32 25.18 -24.30
N TRP A 391 9.05 25.60 -24.22
CA TRP A 391 8.10 25.49 -25.34
C TRP A 391 8.60 26.18 -26.59
N ARG A 392 9.00 27.46 -26.49
CA ARG A 392 9.46 28.25 -27.62
C ARG A 392 10.76 27.74 -28.24
N THR A 393 11.61 27.08 -27.44
CA THR A 393 12.93 26.58 -27.88
C THR A 393 12.81 25.18 -28.49
N TYR A 394 11.95 24.33 -27.95
CA TYR A 394 11.97 22.91 -28.24
C TYR A 394 10.66 22.35 -28.82
N GLU A 395 9.61 23.17 -29.01
CA GLU A 395 8.35 22.69 -29.57
C GLU A 395 8.58 21.91 -30.89
N GLY A 396 8.07 20.67 -30.90
CA GLY A 396 8.15 19.76 -32.05
C GLY A 396 9.52 19.12 -32.30
N ASN A 397 10.45 19.21 -31.35
CA ASN A 397 11.73 18.50 -31.41
C ASN A 397 11.93 17.53 -30.24
N GLU A 398 13.02 16.75 -30.27
CA GLU A 398 13.29 15.70 -29.27
C GLU A 398 13.40 16.20 -27.82
N ASN A 399 13.75 17.48 -27.60
CA ASN A 399 13.90 18.07 -26.27
C ASN A 399 12.57 18.70 -25.75
N GLU A 400 11.46 18.59 -26.47
CA GLU A 400 10.18 19.15 -26.04
C GLU A 400 9.74 18.57 -24.70
N SER A 401 10.06 17.28 -24.44
CA SER A 401 9.71 16.54 -23.22
C SER A 401 10.76 16.60 -22.12
N ILE A 402 11.70 17.58 -22.16
CA ILE A 402 12.81 17.65 -21.19
C ILE A 402 12.33 17.71 -19.73
N LEU A 403 11.28 18.48 -19.43
CA LEU A 403 10.71 18.54 -18.07
C LEU A 403 10.16 17.18 -17.62
N GLN A 404 9.49 16.47 -18.52
CA GLN A 404 8.94 15.14 -18.27
C GLN A 404 10.05 14.10 -18.07
N GLU A 405 11.16 14.22 -18.79
CA GLU A 405 12.33 13.35 -18.60
C GLU A 405 12.95 13.55 -17.23
N TYR A 406 13.13 14.80 -16.79
CA TYR A 406 13.58 15.12 -15.43
C TYR A 406 12.64 14.55 -14.37
N ALA A 407 11.32 14.68 -14.55
CA ALA A 407 10.33 14.07 -13.65
C ALA A 407 10.45 12.54 -13.60
N ARG A 408 10.54 11.88 -14.78
CA ARG A 408 10.67 10.41 -14.87
C ARG A 408 11.99 9.90 -14.29
N ASN A 409 13.07 10.67 -14.38
CA ASN A 409 14.36 10.36 -13.76
C ASN A 409 14.31 10.39 -12.23
N LEU A 410 13.37 11.13 -11.65
CA LEU A 410 13.07 11.14 -10.21
C LEU A 410 12.03 10.09 -9.80
N GLY A 411 11.52 9.29 -10.75
CA GLY A 411 10.57 8.21 -10.47
C GLY A 411 9.10 8.56 -10.64
N PHE A 412 8.73 9.79 -11.01
CA PHE A 412 7.34 10.12 -11.34
C PHE A 412 6.84 9.33 -12.55
N GLY A 413 5.59 8.92 -12.54
CA GLY A 413 4.99 8.13 -13.61
C GLY A 413 5.39 6.65 -13.61
N LYS A 414 6.06 6.16 -12.56
CA LYS A 414 6.46 4.75 -12.38
C LYS A 414 6.19 4.33 -10.95
N VAL A 415 5.94 3.02 -10.73
CA VAL A 415 5.91 2.44 -9.38
C VAL A 415 7.29 2.63 -8.72
N THR A 416 7.31 2.90 -7.42
CA THR A 416 8.56 3.05 -6.65
C THR A 416 9.21 1.71 -6.39
N GLY A 417 8.43 0.61 -6.43
CA GLY A 417 8.87 -0.74 -6.15
C GLY A 417 8.92 -1.05 -4.65
N ILE A 418 8.13 -0.34 -3.84
CA ILE A 418 7.94 -0.69 -2.44
C ILE A 418 7.38 -2.12 -2.32
N ASP A 419 7.81 -2.84 -1.31
CA ASP A 419 7.41 -4.21 -0.98
C ASP A 419 5.97 -4.30 -0.40
N LEU A 420 5.03 -3.71 -1.15
CA LEU A 420 3.60 -3.76 -0.89
C LEU A 420 2.81 -4.01 -2.18
N PRO A 421 1.65 -4.68 -2.09
CA PRO A 421 0.81 -4.91 -3.26
C PRO A 421 0.06 -3.64 -3.68
N PHE A 422 -0.36 -3.62 -4.96
CA PHE A 422 -1.30 -2.66 -5.54
C PHE A 422 -0.79 -1.22 -5.67
N GLU A 423 0.53 -0.98 -5.68
CA GLU A 423 1.10 0.33 -5.94
C GLU A 423 0.68 0.88 -7.30
N LYS A 424 0.41 2.19 -7.38
CA LYS A 424 0.06 2.90 -8.62
C LYS A 424 1.20 3.78 -9.10
N SER A 425 1.36 3.85 -10.43
CA SER A 425 2.45 4.58 -11.07
C SER A 425 2.23 6.09 -11.20
N GLY A 426 0.99 6.57 -11.07
CA GLY A 426 0.69 7.95 -11.47
C GLY A 426 0.90 8.22 -12.96
N VAL A 427 0.90 9.49 -13.35
CA VAL A 427 1.01 9.93 -14.74
C VAL A 427 1.92 11.16 -14.84
N VAL A 428 2.88 11.13 -15.76
CA VAL A 428 3.62 12.30 -16.24
C VAL A 428 3.19 12.57 -17.68
N PRO A 429 2.35 13.61 -17.91
CA PRO A 429 1.75 13.85 -19.21
C PRO A 429 2.75 14.44 -20.19
N ASP A 430 2.68 14.00 -21.42
CA ASP A 430 3.43 14.53 -22.58
C ASP A 430 2.57 14.48 -23.85
N ARG A 431 3.16 14.88 -24.98
CA ARG A 431 2.46 14.86 -26.28
C ARG A 431 2.01 13.47 -26.68
N ASP A 432 2.88 12.47 -26.55
CA ASP A 432 2.59 11.08 -26.95
C ASP A 432 1.40 10.52 -26.16
N LEU A 433 1.35 10.76 -24.87
CA LEU A 433 0.24 10.35 -24.02
C LEU A 433 -1.06 11.06 -24.38
N PHE A 434 -1.02 12.36 -24.69
CA PHE A 434 -2.19 13.10 -25.12
C PHE A 434 -2.70 12.62 -26.49
N GLU A 435 -1.83 12.27 -27.43
CA GLU A 435 -2.17 11.64 -28.70
C GLU A 435 -2.85 10.27 -28.48
N GLU A 436 -2.30 9.43 -27.58
CA GLU A 436 -2.95 8.19 -27.17
C GLU A 436 -4.34 8.45 -26.56
N TRP A 437 -4.47 9.43 -25.67
CA TRP A 437 -5.74 9.74 -25.01
C TRP A 437 -6.77 10.33 -25.97
N THR A 438 -6.39 11.01 -27.04
CA THR A 438 -7.38 11.43 -28.06
C THR A 438 -8.11 10.25 -28.68
N ILE A 439 -7.50 9.06 -28.67
CA ILE A 439 -8.07 7.81 -29.20
C ILE A 439 -8.76 7.00 -28.09
N THR A 440 -8.09 6.84 -26.94
CA THR A 440 -8.51 5.91 -25.86
C THR A 440 -9.40 6.55 -24.81
N ARG A 441 -9.25 7.86 -24.57
CA ARG A 441 -9.96 8.65 -23.54
C ARG A 441 -10.23 10.07 -24.02
N PRO A 442 -11.01 10.26 -25.11
CA PRO A 442 -11.22 11.58 -25.72
C PRO A 442 -11.90 12.59 -24.78
N GLU A 443 -12.56 12.11 -23.72
CA GLU A 443 -13.17 12.96 -22.70
C GLU A 443 -12.17 13.66 -21.77
N LEU A 444 -10.92 13.19 -21.71
CA LEU A 444 -9.87 13.73 -20.84
C LEU A 444 -9.00 14.78 -21.52
N VAL A 445 -9.04 14.86 -22.84
CA VAL A 445 -8.16 15.74 -23.61
C VAL A 445 -8.94 16.55 -24.64
N ARG A 446 -8.41 17.71 -24.98
CA ARG A 446 -8.96 18.52 -26.06
C ARG A 446 -8.53 17.97 -27.44
N PRO A 447 -9.30 18.24 -28.51
CA PRO A 447 -8.97 17.74 -29.86
C PRO A 447 -7.61 18.23 -30.40
N GLU A 448 -7.13 19.38 -29.95
CA GLU A 448 -5.84 19.96 -30.36
C GLU A 448 -4.65 19.25 -29.73
N GLY A 449 -4.88 18.33 -28.75
CA GLY A 449 -3.84 17.59 -28.08
C GLY A 449 -3.01 18.43 -27.12
N TRP A 450 -1.71 18.11 -27.03
CA TRP A 450 -0.75 18.77 -26.13
C TRP A 450 -0.36 20.17 -26.63
N LEU A 451 -0.48 21.16 -25.76
CA LEU A 451 -0.16 22.56 -26.03
C LEU A 451 0.77 23.14 -24.96
N GLY A 452 1.36 24.32 -25.26
CA GLY A 452 2.24 25.02 -24.30
C GLY A 452 1.59 25.32 -22.95
N GLY A 453 0.27 25.47 -22.89
CA GLY A 453 -0.49 25.61 -21.65
C GLY A 453 -0.45 24.37 -20.76
N ASP A 454 -0.33 23.18 -21.33
CA ASP A 454 -0.19 21.94 -20.57
C ASP A 454 1.19 21.84 -19.92
N LEU A 455 2.23 22.29 -20.63
CA LEU A 455 3.58 22.38 -20.07
C LEU A 455 3.64 23.41 -18.94
N MET A 456 2.94 24.56 -19.07
CA MET A 456 2.84 25.58 -18.03
C MET A 456 2.11 25.04 -16.78
N ASN A 457 1.08 24.24 -16.97
CA ASN A 457 0.42 23.56 -15.84
C ASN A 457 1.35 22.52 -15.21
N LEU A 458 2.00 21.70 -16.03
CA LEU A 458 2.90 20.64 -15.57
C LEU A 458 4.04 21.18 -14.70
N ILE A 459 4.70 22.28 -15.09
CA ILE A 459 5.89 22.78 -14.38
C ILE A 459 5.59 23.24 -12.94
N VAL A 460 4.32 23.59 -12.67
CA VAL A 460 3.85 23.93 -11.32
C VAL A 460 3.08 22.77 -10.64
N GLY A 461 3.15 21.56 -11.22
CA GLY A 461 2.53 20.35 -10.68
C GLY A 461 1.01 20.31 -10.81
N GLN A 462 0.47 20.92 -11.87
CA GLN A 462 -0.96 20.98 -12.16
C GLN A 462 -1.28 20.33 -13.52
N GLY A 463 -2.55 20.31 -13.88
CA GLY A 463 -3.03 19.70 -15.13
C GLY A 463 -3.20 18.19 -15.00
N ALA A 464 -2.73 17.45 -16.00
CA ALA A 464 -2.94 15.99 -16.06
C ALA A 464 -1.91 15.15 -15.28
N ILE A 465 -0.92 15.78 -14.63
CA ILE A 465 0.02 15.06 -13.77
C ILE A 465 -0.66 14.52 -12.53
N THR A 466 -0.40 13.25 -12.23
CA THR A 466 -0.79 12.64 -10.96
C THR A 466 0.37 11.84 -10.36
N THR A 467 0.50 11.89 -9.04
CA THR A 467 1.56 11.20 -8.30
C THR A 467 1.04 10.67 -6.97
N THR A 468 1.73 9.67 -6.43
CA THR A 468 1.50 9.21 -5.07
C THR A 468 2.40 9.94 -4.07
N PRO A 469 2.03 10.04 -2.78
CA PRO A 469 2.90 10.56 -1.74
C PRO A 469 4.25 9.84 -1.66
N MET A 470 4.28 8.54 -1.88
CA MET A 470 5.51 7.74 -1.89
C MET A 470 6.45 8.16 -3.04
N GLN A 471 5.90 8.43 -4.23
CA GLN A 471 6.71 8.95 -5.35
C GLN A 471 7.33 10.32 -5.02
N VAL A 472 6.57 11.22 -4.40
CA VAL A 472 7.10 12.53 -3.97
C VAL A 472 8.23 12.33 -2.94
N ALA A 473 8.05 11.46 -1.95
CA ALA A 473 9.07 11.16 -0.95
C ALA A 473 10.35 10.60 -1.59
N SER A 474 10.21 9.64 -2.50
CA SER A 474 11.32 9.02 -3.23
C SER A 474 12.06 10.04 -4.15
N ALA A 475 11.32 10.96 -4.77
CA ALA A 475 11.89 12.03 -5.60
C ALA A 475 12.72 13.01 -4.76
N TYR A 476 12.19 13.46 -3.62
CA TYR A 476 12.93 14.33 -2.69
C TYR A 476 14.18 13.62 -2.16
N LYS A 477 14.07 12.36 -1.72
CA LYS A 477 15.25 11.56 -1.32
C LYS A 477 16.31 11.53 -2.42
N THR A 478 15.91 11.30 -3.66
CA THR A 478 16.84 11.25 -4.81
C THR A 478 17.53 12.58 -5.04
N LEU A 479 16.79 13.71 -4.96
CA LEU A 479 17.36 15.05 -5.09
C LEU A 479 18.34 15.42 -3.98
N LEU A 480 18.14 14.87 -2.77
CA LEU A 480 18.95 15.15 -1.58
C LEU A 480 20.18 14.26 -1.44
N THR A 481 20.24 13.15 -2.17
CA THR A 481 21.36 12.19 -2.08
C THR A 481 22.11 11.98 -3.38
N GLY A 482 21.48 12.32 -4.51
CA GLY A 482 21.97 11.92 -5.84
C GLY A 482 21.79 10.43 -6.13
N TYR A 483 21.06 9.67 -5.30
CA TYR A 483 20.82 8.24 -5.49
C TYR A 483 19.33 7.90 -5.46
N SER A 484 18.86 7.22 -6.50
CA SER A 484 17.54 6.60 -6.49
C SER A 484 17.63 5.15 -5.97
N SER A 485 16.65 4.74 -5.20
CA SER A 485 16.46 3.35 -4.75
C SER A 485 14.99 3.13 -4.41
N ALA A 486 14.52 1.89 -4.51
CA ALA A 486 13.18 1.55 -4.04
C ALA A 486 13.07 1.80 -2.52
N PRO A 487 11.97 2.38 -2.04
CA PRO A 487 11.65 2.36 -0.62
C PRO A 487 11.28 0.93 -0.20
N TYR A 488 11.48 0.56 1.06
CA TYR A 488 11.22 -0.81 1.53
C TYR A 488 10.80 -0.85 3.00
N LEU A 489 10.12 -1.95 3.35
CA LEU A 489 9.57 -2.22 4.68
C LEU A 489 10.27 -3.39 5.38
N ASP A 490 10.73 -4.42 4.66
CA ASP A 490 11.43 -5.54 5.29
C ASP A 490 12.86 -5.16 5.68
N LYS A 491 13.12 -5.13 7.00
CA LYS A 491 14.41 -4.77 7.59
C LYS A 491 15.54 -5.76 7.25
N ASN A 492 15.18 -6.98 6.83
CA ASN A 492 16.15 -8.04 6.50
C ASN A 492 16.56 -8.04 5.03
N ILE A 493 16.17 -7.04 4.24
CA ILE A 493 16.67 -6.90 2.86
C ILE A 493 18.17 -6.64 2.91
N ASP A 494 18.96 -7.59 2.41
CA ASP A 494 20.43 -7.53 2.43
C ASP A 494 21.02 -6.30 1.74
N SER A 495 20.40 -5.83 0.66
CA SER A 495 20.78 -4.59 -0.03
C SER A 495 19.70 -4.13 -1.00
N VAL A 496 19.39 -2.84 -0.99
CA VAL A 496 18.59 -2.19 -2.04
C VAL A 496 19.54 -1.60 -3.08
N GLN A 497 19.25 -1.87 -4.35
CA GLN A 497 20.06 -1.32 -5.43
C GLN A 497 19.94 0.21 -5.46
N LYS A 498 21.05 0.90 -5.22
CA LYS A 498 21.17 2.36 -5.35
C LYS A 498 21.69 2.70 -6.75
N VAL A 499 20.96 3.53 -7.47
CA VAL A 499 21.35 4.01 -8.78
C VAL A 499 21.77 5.48 -8.65
N LYS A 500 23.02 5.78 -8.99
CA LYS A 500 23.54 7.15 -8.93
C LYS A 500 23.00 7.98 -10.10
N ASN A 501 22.47 9.16 -9.79
CA ASN A 501 22.17 10.19 -10.75
C ASN A 501 23.36 11.16 -10.81
N TYR A 502 24.12 11.15 -11.90
CA TYR A 502 25.35 11.94 -12.03
C TYR A 502 25.10 13.44 -12.25
N ASP A 503 23.86 13.82 -12.56
CA ASP A 503 23.46 15.22 -12.77
C ASP A 503 23.08 15.92 -11.45
N ILE A 504 23.04 15.16 -10.32
CA ILE A 504 22.84 15.69 -8.98
C ILE A 504 24.17 15.63 -8.24
N ASN A 505 24.77 16.80 -8.05
CA ASN A 505 26.07 16.98 -7.38
C ASN A 505 25.88 17.65 -5.99
N ASP A 506 26.97 17.67 -5.21
CA ASP A 506 26.94 18.18 -3.84
C ASP A 506 26.58 19.68 -3.77
N ASP A 507 27.05 20.49 -4.73
CA ASP A 507 26.74 21.93 -4.79
C ASP A 507 25.23 22.14 -5.02
N PHE A 508 24.61 21.33 -5.90
CA PHE A 508 23.16 21.35 -6.12
C PHE A 508 22.38 21.00 -4.85
N ILE A 509 22.81 19.93 -4.15
CA ILE A 509 22.18 19.48 -2.90
C ILE A 509 22.24 20.58 -1.85
N GLU A 510 23.39 21.21 -1.65
CA GLU A 510 23.58 22.32 -0.70
C GLU A 510 22.65 23.50 -1.04
N PHE A 511 22.58 23.88 -2.31
CA PHE A 511 21.69 24.95 -2.76
C PHE A 511 20.23 24.61 -2.54
N LEU A 512 19.80 23.40 -2.91
CA LEU A 512 18.40 22.96 -2.73
C LEU A 512 18.01 22.96 -1.24
N LEU A 513 18.83 22.39 -0.36
CA LEU A 513 18.60 22.38 1.09
C LEU A 513 18.50 23.79 1.66
N SER A 514 19.42 24.69 1.26
CA SER A 514 19.40 26.09 1.67
C SER A 514 18.11 26.79 1.22
N ASP A 515 17.66 26.55 -0.01
CA ASP A 515 16.45 27.19 -0.55
C ASP A 515 15.16 26.59 0.02
N LEU A 516 15.12 25.28 0.33
CA LEU A 516 14.03 24.64 1.06
C LEU A 516 13.90 25.18 2.50
N ASN A 517 15.02 25.53 3.13
CA ASN A 517 15.01 26.16 4.46
C ASN A 517 14.36 27.55 4.44
N LEU A 518 14.51 28.31 3.36
CA LEU A 518 13.84 29.61 3.23
C LEU A 518 12.30 29.49 3.30
N VAL A 519 11.74 28.37 2.88
CA VAL A 519 10.28 28.12 2.89
C VAL A 519 9.73 28.02 4.31
N THR A 520 10.48 27.43 5.24
CA THR A 520 10.09 27.24 6.65
C THR A 520 10.46 28.44 7.54
N ASN A 521 11.25 29.37 7.00
CA ASN A 521 11.69 30.56 7.69
C ASN A 521 10.91 31.81 7.27
N LYS A 522 11.27 32.96 7.85
CA LYS A 522 10.58 34.24 7.64
C LYS A 522 10.41 34.54 6.14
N ASP A 523 9.24 35.04 5.77
CA ASP A 523 8.79 35.34 4.41
C ASP A 523 8.59 34.08 3.52
N GLY A 524 8.77 32.88 4.06
CA GLY A 524 8.46 31.61 3.41
C GLY A 524 7.03 31.14 3.62
N THR A 525 6.52 30.34 2.69
CA THR A 525 5.11 29.90 2.69
C THR A 525 4.76 28.99 3.87
N ALA A 526 5.71 28.32 4.52
CA ALA A 526 5.48 27.48 5.70
C ALA A 526 5.87 28.17 7.04
N TYR A 527 6.29 29.43 7.02
CA TYR A 527 6.81 30.11 8.22
C TYR A 527 5.92 29.95 9.44
N PHE A 528 4.62 30.26 9.35
CA PHE A 528 3.68 30.22 10.47
C PHE A 528 3.49 28.82 11.07
N ALA A 529 3.68 27.78 10.27
CA ALA A 529 3.65 26.42 10.79
C ALA A 529 4.88 26.10 11.65
N PHE A 530 6.07 26.61 11.26
CA PHE A 530 7.36 26.26 11.86
C PHE A 530 7.89 27.30 12.87
N GLU A 531 7.37 28.53 12.94
CA GLU A 531 7.83 29.57 13.87
C GLU A 531 7.81 29.14 15.35
N VAL A 532 6.91 28.24 15.73
CA VAL A 532 6.80 27.66 17.07
C VAL A 532 8.08 26.94 17.51
N LEU A 533 8.89 26.46 16.56
CA LEU A 533 10.17 25.77 16.81
C LEU A 533 11.33 26.75 17.09
N GLY A 534 11.09 28.05 16.94
CA GLY A 534 12.12 29.07 17.17
C GLY A 534 13.39 28.82 16.36
N ARG A 535 14.53 28.70 17.04
CA ARG A 535 15.83 28.50 16.36
C ARG A 535 15.95 27.15 15.65
N LYS A 536 15.16 26.16 16.00
CA LYS A 536 15.18 24.84 15.36
C LYS A 536 14.63 24.90 13.94
N ALA A 537 13.69 25.81 13.67
CA ALA A 537 13.20 26.04 12.32
C ALA A 537 14.31 26.41 11.32
N ASN A 538 15.42 26.98 11.79
CA ASN A 538 16.57 27.34 10.93
C ASN A 538 17.32 26.11 10.37
N ASP A 539 17.02 24.92 10.84
CA ASP A 539 17.62 23.67 10.35
C ASP A 539 16.61 22.76 9.65
N ILE A 540 15.38 23.20 9.45
CA ILE A 540 14.31 22.43 8.81
C ILE A 540 14.07 23.02 7.42
N GLY A 541 13.83 22.16 6.42
CA GLY A 541 13.52 22.59 5.06
C GLY A 541 12.29 21.91 4.51
N GLY A 542 11.63 22.56 3.53
CA GLY A 542 10.50 21.92 2.86
C GLY A 542 9.88 22.79 1.78
N LYS A 543 8.79 22.28 1.20
CA LYS A 543 7.99 22.97 0.18
C LYS A 543 6.51 22.73 0.46
N THR A 544 5.74 23.79 0.50
CA THR A 544 4.26 23.71 0.50
C THR A 544 3.76 23.46 -0.92
N GLY A 545 2.58 22.87 -1.01
CA GLY A 545 1.87 22.71 -2.27
C GLY A 545 0.36 22.80 -2.04
N THR A 546 -0.29 23.51 -2.95
CA THR A 546 -1.74 23.66 -3.00
C THR A 546 -2.15 23.31 -4.42
N ALA A 547 -2.75 22.13 -4.59
CA ALA A 547 -3.14 21.61 -5.90
C ALA A 547 -4.64 21.79 -6.11
N GLN A 548 -5.01 22.43 -7.22
CA GLN A 548 -6.41 22.65 -7.58
C GLN A 548 -7.10 21.34 -7.96
N ASN A 549 -8.28 21.12 -7.41
CA ASN A 549 -9.15 20.02 -7.77
C ASN A 549 -10.22 20.48 -8.78
N PRO A 550 -10.71 19.58 -9.66
CA PRO A 550 -11.80 19.92 -10.58
C PRO A 550 -13.11 20.22 -9.84
N GLY A 551 -13.90 21.15 -10.40
CA GLY A 551 -15.23 21.50 -9.89
C GLY A 551 -15.19 22.34 -8.61
N ASP A 552 -16.19 22.16 -7.74
CA ASP A 552 -16.35 22.94 -6.49
C ASP A 552 -15.62 22.32 -5.29
N LYS A 553 -14.65 21.42 -5.55
CA LYS A 553 -13.85 20.79 -4.52
C LYS A 553 -12.75 21.71 -3.99
N ASN A 554 -12.48 21.61 -2.70
CA ASN A 554 -11.32 22.28 -2.11
C ASN A 554 -10.02 21.75 -2.71
N ASN A 555 -8.98 22.57 -2.68
CA ASN A 555 -7.64 22.19 -3.14
C ASN A 555 -7.08 21.04 -2.30
N THR A 556 -6.19 20.24 -2.89
CA THR A 556 -5.40 19.24 -2.17
C THR A 556 -4.20 19.93 -1.53
N SER A 557 -4.06 19.76 -0.22
CA SER A 557 -3.01 20.34 0.61
C SER A 557 -1.78 19.42 0.64
N TRP A 558 -0.58 19.97 0.36
CA TRP A 558 0.68 19.24 0.37
C TRP A 558 1.78 19.93 1.19
N PHE A 559 2.62 19.10 1.80
CA PHE A 559 3.94 19.51 2.27
C PHE A 559 4.93 18.37 2.02
N ALA A 560 6.11 18.71 1.50
CA ALA A 560 7.25 17.79 1.36
C ALA A 560 8.49 18.48 1.92
N GLY A 561 9.21 17.83 2.84
CA GLY A 561 10.35 18.46 3.49
C GLY A 561 11.28 17.47 4.18
N VAL A 562 12.24 18.03 4.92
CA VAL A 562 13.29 17.32 5.64
C VAL A 562 13.36 17.79 7.09
N ASP A 563 13.75 16.88 7.97
CA ASP A 563 13.91 17.10 9.41
C ASP A 563 15.11 17.99 9.75
N SER A 564 16.14 18.01 8.90
CA SER A 564 17.34 18.84 9.05
C SER A 564 17.93 19.15 7.69
N ILE A 565 18.39 20.40 7.48
CA ILE A 565 19.15 20.78 6.27
C ILE A 565 20.65 20.57 6.45
N SER A 566 21.15 20.59 7.69
CA SER A 566 22.55 20.38 8.00
C SER A 566 22.97 18.91 7.98
N ASN A 567 22.04 18.01 8.30
CA ASN A 567 22.22 16.55 8.27
C ASN A 567 20.88 15.87 8.03
N PRO A 568 20.35 15.90 6.80
CA PRO A 568 19.06 15.32 6.47
C PRO A 568 19.04 13.83 6.80
N LYS A 569 18.10 13.42 7.65
CA LYS A 569 17.89 12.02 7.98
C LYS A 569 16.61 11.48 7.42
N TYR A 570 15.56 12.29 7.42
CA TYR A 570 14.24 11.88 6.99
C TYR A 570 13.64 12.86 5.97
N VAL A 571 13.00 12.31 4.93
CA VAL A 571 12.05 13.03 4.09
C VAL A 571 10.64 12.78 4.63
N ILE A 572 9.89 13.84 4.83
CA ILE A 572 8.51 13.82 5.31
C ILE A 572 7.59 14.38 4.22
N VAL A 573 6.59 13.60 3.80
CA VAL A 573 5.56 14.04 2.85
C VAL A 573 4.19 13.88 3.48
N THR A 574 3.41 14.95 3.48
CA THR A 574 2.02 14.98 3.95
C THR A 574 1.11 15.45 2.83
N VAL A 575 0.01 14.76 2.63
CA VAL A 575 -1.09 15.16 1.75
C VAL A 575 -2.42 15.05 2.47
N VAL A 576 -3.30 16.04 2.26
CA VAL A 576 -4.71 16.00 2.67
C VAL A 576 -5.55 16.34 1.46
N ASP A 577 -6.33 15.36 0.98
CA ASP A 577 -7.23 15.54 -0.16
C ASP A 577 -8.36 16.49 0.21
N GLU A 578 -8.65 17.46 -0.66
CA GLU A 578 -9.58 18.55 -0.38
C GLU A 578 -9.25 19.38 0.90
N GLY A 579 -8.02 19.24 1.42
CA GLY A 579 -7.57 19.86 2.67
C GLY A 579 -7.27 21.37 2.57
N GLY A 580 -7.50 21.98 1.41
CA GLY A 580 -7.30 23.43 1.19
C GLY A 580 -5.84 23.79 0.95
N SER A 581 -5.25 24.63 1.82
CA SER A 581 -3.90 25.16 1.64
C SER A 581 -2.82 24.29 2.27
N GLY A 582 -1.71 24.09 1.55
CA GLY A 582 -0.52 23.38 2.06
C GLY A 582 0.11 24.03 3.27
N SER A 583 0.15 25.35 3.31
CA SER A 583 0.68 26.13 4.43
C SER A 583 -0.20 26.05 5.69
N ALA A 584 -1.52 25.96 5.51
CA ALA A 584 -2.48 25.98 6.61
C ALA A 584 -2.75 24.59 7.21
N VAL A 585 -2.59 23.50 6.44
CA VAL A 585 -2.96 22.14 6.87
C VAL A 585 -1.78 21.16 6.84
N ALA A 586 -1.18 20.89 5.67
CA ALA A 586 -0.14 19.87 5.55
C ALA A 586 1.17 20.26 6.26
N ALA A 587 1.58 21.52 6.20
CA ALA A 587 2.79 22.00 6.88
C ALA A 587 2.71 21.89 8.42
N PRO A 588 1.60 22.29 9.11
CA PRO A 588 1.45 22.07 10.54
C PRO A 588 1.44 20.59 10.96
N ILE A 589 0.86 19.70 10.15
CA ILE A 589 0.90 18.25 10.38
C ILE A 589 2.34 17.78 10.34
N SER A 590 3.06 18.08 9.25
CA SER A 590 4.46 17.69 9.06
C SER A 590 5.36 18.27 10.16
N ARG A 591 5.13 19.51 10.59
CA ARG A 591 5.89 20.14 11.68
C ARG A 591 5.79 19.32 12.97
N ARG A 592 4.60 18.81 13.37
CA ARG A 592 4.44 18.00 14.59
C ARG A 592 5.18 16.65 14.46
N ILE A 593 5.18 16.06 13.29
CA ILE A 593 5.94 14.84 13.02
C ILE A 593 7.44 15.10 13.10
N ILE A 594 7.92 16.20 12.50
CA ILE A 594 9.33 16.62 12.59
C ILE A 594 9.74 16.87 14.04
N GLN A 595 8.88 17.51 14.88
CA GLN A 595 9.16 17.64 16.31
C GLN A 595 9.45 16.31 16.98
N HIS A 596 8.65 15.28 16.70
CA HIS A 596 8.87 13.93 17.20
C HIS A 596 10.23 13.37 16.76
N LEU A 597 10.51 13.45 15.45
CA LEU A 597 11.74 12.91 14.87
C LEU A 597 13.02 13.56 15.41
N ILE A 598 12.97 14.85 15.71
CA ILE A 598 14.13 15.58 16.28
C ILE A 598 14.14 15.59 17.82
N GLY A 599 13.22 14.88 18.48
CA GLY A 599 13.15 14.76 19.93
C GLY A 599 12.73 16.03 20.68
N GLU A 600 11.90 16.88 20.05
CA GLU A 600 11.32 18.09 20.66
C GLU A 600 9.95 17.79 21.26
N ASP A 601 9.54 18.59 22.26
CA ASP A 601 8.22 18.49 22.87
C ASP A 601 7.11 18.70 21.82
N LEU A 602 6.15 17.79 21.76
CA LEU A 602 5.07 17.87 20.81
C LEU A 602 4.10 19.01 21.12
N THR A 603 3.89 19.87 20.16
CA THR A 603 2.85 20.90 20.24
C THR A 603 1.66 20.52 19.36
N PRO A 604 0.40 20.88 19.72
CA PRO A 604 -0.78 20.56 18.91
C PRO A 604 -0.64 21.05 17.48
N VAL A 605 -1.26 20.34 16.54
CA VAL A 605 -1.46 20.86 15.18
C VAL A 605 -2.37 22.08 15.28
N LYS A 606 -1.97 23.19 14.65
CA LYS A 606 -2.78 24.39 14.57
C LYS A 606 -3.00 24.73 13.11
N PHE A 607 -4.21 25.18 12.80
CA PHE A 607 -4.49 25.72 11.48
C PHE A 607 -3.58 26.92 11.22
N GLY A 608 -2.82 26.86 10.13
CA GLY A 608 -1.85 27.89 9.77
C GLY A 608 -2.47 29.05 8.98
N GLU A 609 -1.66 30.02 8.59
CA GLU A 609 -2.08 31.04 7.64
C GLU A 609 -2.15 30.47 6.22
N ILE A 610 -3.16 30.92 5.46
CA ILE A 610 -3.29 30.62 4.04
C ILE A 610 -2.34 31.58 3.29
N THR A 611 -1.17 31.07 2.92
CA THR A 611 -0.12 31.83 2.22
C THR A 611 0.10 31.38 0.77
N GLU A 612 -0.69 30.40 0.30
CA GLU A 612 -0.58 29.80 -1.04
C GLU A 612 -1.94 29.22 -1.48
#